data_fe75ae34b8c8535d1e3b0a5021d8738f
#
_entry.id   fe75ae34b8c8535d1e3b0a5021d8738f
#
_cell.length_a   1.000
_cell.length_b   1.000
_cell.length_c   1.000
_cell.angle_alpha   90.00
_cell.angle_beta   90.00
_cell.angle_gamma   90.00
#
_symmetry.space_group_name_H-M   'P 1'
#
loop_
_entity.id
_entity.type
_entity.pdbx_description
1 polymer ?
#
loop_
_entity_poly.entity_id
_entity_poly.type
_entity_poly.pdbx_seq_one_letter_code
_entity_poly.pdbx_strand_id
1 'polypeptide(L)'
;MKLKIRSHDVELSDDLRAHLERRLNSALGGFGDQVDSVVVRLSGPNGDGKNGDKRCQIVVRLQPSVKVQETDADLFAVVDRLSLRAARGVTHAIERRR
;
A
#
# COMPACT_ATOMS: atom_id res chain seq x y z
N MET A 1 -12.78 0.44 -6.72
CA MET A 1 -11.61 0.93 -5.97
C MET A 1 -10.71 1.73 -6.88
N LYS A 2 -10.40 2.95 -6.50
CA LYS A 2 -9.44 3.78 -7.26
C LYS A 2 -8.06 3.61 -6.66
N LEU A 3 -7.08 3.32 -7.49
CA LEU A 3 -5.71 3.11 -7.06
C LEU A 3 -4.81 4.17 -7.69
N LYS A 4 -4.06 4.89 -6.84
CA LYS A 4 -3.03 5.83 -7.28
C LYS A 4 -1.69 5.38 -6.75
N ILE A 5 -0.68 5.38 -7.60
CA ILE A 5 0.68 5.02 -7.24
C ILE A 5 1.59 6.20 -7.54
N ARG A 6 2.32 6.66 -6.53
CA ARG A 6 3.29 7.76 -6.67
C ARG A 6 4.67 7.25 -6.27
N SER A 7 5.68 7.64 -7.02
CA SER A 7 7.05 7.26 -6.70
C SER A 7 7.97 8.48 -6.69
N HIS A 8 8.93 8.48 -5.76
CA HIS A 8 9.91 9.55 -5.61
C HIS A 8 11.27 8.91 -5.32
N ASP A 9 12.25 9.22 -6.16
CA ASP A 9 13.62 8.66 -6.07
C ASP A 9 13.68 7.14 -6.10
N VAL A 10 12.70 6.51 -6.72
CA VAL A 10 12.69 5.07 -6.94
C VAL A 10 11.94 4.81 -8.23
N GLU A 11 12.43 3.85 -9.01
CA GLU A 11 11.79 3.50 -10.27
C GLU A 11 10.54 2.66 -10.02
N LEU A 12 9.44 3.08 -10.63
CA LEU A 12 8.21 2.27 -10.66
C LEU A 12 8.19 1.51 -11.98
N SER A 13 8.79 0.32 -11.97
CA SER A 13 8.81 -0.53 -13.15
C SER A 13 7.41 -1.05 -13.46
N ASP A 14 7.21 -1.51 -14.70
CA ASP A 14 5.94 -2.11 -15.09
C ASP A 14 5.64 -3.35 -14.26
N ASP A 15 6.67 -4.13 -13.94
CA ASP A 15 6.51 -5.33 -13.11
C ASP A 15 6.05 -4.98 -11.70
N LEU A 16 6.65 -3.96 -11.09
CA LEU A 16 6.28 -3.54 -9.74
C LEU A 16 4.85 -2.96 -9.73
N ARG A 17 4.51 -2.17 -10.76
CA ARG A 17 3.15 -1.64 -10.88
C ARG A 17 2.13 -2.77 -10.98
N ALA A 18 2.39 -3.74 -11.83
CA ALA A 18 1.50 -4.89 -12.00
C ALA A 18 1.38 -5.69 -10.71
N HIS A 19 2.48 -5.85 -9.99
CA HIS A 19 2.49 -6.56 -8.71
C HIS A 19 1.63 -5.84 -7.67
N LEU A 20 1.80 -4.51 -7.57
CA LEU A 20 0.97 -3.69 -6.68
C LEU A 20 -0.51 -3.83 -7.00
N GLU A 21 -0.86 -3.72 -8.27
CA GLU A 21 -2.27 -3.82 -8.70
C GLU A 21 -2.86 -5.18 -8.33
N ARG A 22 -2.14 -6.27 -8.64
CA ARG A 22 -2.62 -7.61 -8.33
C ARG A 22 -2.79 -7.84 -6.83
N ARG A 23 -1.79 -7.47 -6.05
CA ARG A 23 -1.81 -7.73 -4.61
C ARG A 23 -2.88 -6.90 -3.90
N LEU A 24 -3.01 -5.62 -4.29
CA LEU A 24 -4.01 -4.76 -3.67
C LEU A 24 -5.43 -5.13 -4.09
N ASN A 25 -5.64 -5.49 -5.35
CA ASN A 25 -6.96 -5.95 -5.79
C ASN A 25 -7.34 -7.24 -5.08
N SER A 26 -6.39 -8.15 -4.89
CA SER A 26 -6.64 -9.40 -4.19
C SER A 26 -6.95 -9.14 -2.70
N ALA A 27 -6.19 -8.27 -2.05
CA ALA A 27 -6.33 -8.04 -0.61
C ALA A 27 -7.54 -7.18 -0.26
N LEU A 28 -7.86 -6.18 -1.10
CA LEU A 28 -8.86 -5.15 -0.77
C LEU A 28 -10.12 -5.22 -1.62
N GLY A 29 -10.10 -5.94 -2.73
CA GLY A 29 -11.25 -5.97 -3.66
C GLY A 29 -12.53 -6.50 -3.02
N GLY A 30 -12.43 -7.39 -2.06
CA GLY A 30 -13.60 -7.95 -1.39
C GLY A 30 -14.38 -6.97 -0.53
N PHE A 31 -13.78 -5.83 -0.20
CA PHE A 31 -14.48 -4.81 0.60
C PHE A 31 -15.42 -3.94 -0.24
N GLY A 32 -15.27 -3.98 -1.55
CA GLY A 32 -16.18 -3.25 -2.45
C GLY A 32 -16.23 -1.76 -2.19
N ASP A 33 -17.45 -1.22 -2.13
CA ASP A 33 -17.68 0.21 -1.96
C ASP A 33 -17.30 0.75 -0.58
N GLN A 34 -16.94 -0.12 0.36
CA GLN A 34 -16.49 0.32 1.68
C GLN A 34 -15.14 0.99 1.63
N VAL A 35 -14.36 0.74 0.58
CA VAL A 35 -13.08 1.39 0.34
C VAL A 35 -13.24 2.41 -0.80
N ASP A 36 -13.01 3.69 -0.50
CA ASP A 36 -13.14 4.75 -1.50
C ASP A 36 -11.99 4.72 -2.50
N SER A 37 -10.76 4.72 -2.00
CA SER A 37 -9.57 4.73 -2.84
C SER A 37 -8.36 4.24 -2.05
N VAL A 38 -7.29 3.94 -2.80
CA VAL A 38 -6.02 3.51 -2.23
C VAL A 38 -4.91 4.34 -2.86
N VAL A 39 -4.04 4.90 -2.03
CA VAL A 39 -2.88 5.66 -2.49
C VAL A 39 -1.63 4.94 -2.01
N VAL A 40 -0.75 4.62 -2.95
CA VAL A 40 0.54 3.99 -2.66
C VAL A 40 1.63 5.01 -2.93
N ARG A 41 2.53 5.20 -1.97
CA ARG A 41 3.70 6.06 -2.12
C ARG A 41 4.96 5.25 -1.96
N LEU A 42 5.82 5.32 -2.96
CA LEU A 42 7.11 4.66 -2.96
C LEU A 42 8.19 5.74 -2.86
N SER A 43 9.16 5.56 -1.98
CA SER A 43 10.26 6.50 -1.80
C SER A 43 11.59 5.75 -1.87
N GLY A 44 12.57 6.36 -2.53
CA GLY A 44 13.90 5.80 -2.63
C GLY A 44 14.78 6.12 -1.43
N PRO A 45 16.04 5.67 -1.47
CA PRO A 45 16.96 5.82 -0.33
C PRO A 45 17.24 7.25 0.06
N ASN A 46 17.15 8.19 -0.88
CA ASN A 46 17.42 9.61 -0.61
C ASN A 46 16.25 10.32 0.05
N GLY A 47 15.10 9.64 0.17
CA GLY A 47 13.96 10.16 0.91
C GLY A 47 14.06 9.78 2.38
N ASP A 48 13.30 8.77 2.79
CA ASP A 48 13.21 8.34 4.18
C ASP A 48 13.91 7.03 4.49
N GLY A 49 14.43 6.34 3.49
CA GLY A 49 15.07 5.04 3.67
C GLY A 49 16.46 5.19 4.29
N LYS A 50 16.77 4.31 5.23
CA LYS A 50 18.10 4.22 5.84
C LYS A 50 18.85 3.07 5.19
N ASN A 51 20.18 3.24 5.06
CA ASN A 51 21.05 2.18 4.54
C ASN A 51 20.67 1.70 3.14
N GLY A 52 20.16 2.60 2.30
CA GLY A 52 19.76 2.25 0.94
C GLY A 52 18.40 1.60 0.82
N ASP A 53 17.66 1.50 1.91
CA ASP A 53 16.32 0.92 1.87
C ASP A 53 15.32 1.84 1.21
N LYS A 54 14.32 1.23 0.60
CA LYS A 54 13.21 1.92 -0.03
C LYS A 54 11.99 1.83 0.89
N ARG A 55 11.10 2.79 0.77
CA ARG A 55 9.92 2.87 1.61
C ARG A 55 8.66 2.70 0.76
N CYS A 56 7.71 1.94 1.28
CA CYS A 56 6.37 1.83 0.70
C CYS A 56 5.35 2.23 1.77
N GLN A 57 4.43 3.09 1.38
CA GLN A 57 3.32 3.50 2.24
C GLN A 57 2.02 3.27 1.49
N ILE A 58 1.06 2.64 2.16
CA ILE A 58 -0.27 2.41 1.60
C ILE A 58 -1.28 3.10 2.50
N VAL A 59 -2.07 4.00 1.90
CA VAL A 59 -3.17 4.67 2.59
C VAL A 59 -4.46 4.21 1.95
N VAL A 60 -5.29 3.54 2.74
CA VAL A 60 -6.63 3.12 2.29
C VAL A 60 -7.63 4.13 2.82
N ARG A 61 -8.35 4.76 1.90
CA ARG A 61 -9.32 5.79 2.26
C ARG A 61 -10.69 5.17 2.51
N LEU A 62 -11.05 5.22 3.76
CA LEU A 62 -12.37 4.87 4.28
C LEU A 62 -12.49 5.58 5.64
N GLN A 63 -13.56 5.41 6.36
CA GLN A 63 -13.75 6.06 7.67
C GLN A 63 -13.69 5.02 8.78
N PRO A 64 -12.65 5.01 9.64
CA PRO A 64 -11.44 5.85 9.56
C PRO A 64 -10.41 5.31 8.55
N SER A 65 -9.54 6.18 8.04
CA SER A 65 -8.50 5.77 7.09
C SER A 65 -7.50 4.81 7.71
N VAL A 66 -6.95 3.93 6.88
CA VAL A 66 -5.93 2.96 7.28
C VAL A 66 -4.63 3.31 6.59
N LYS A 67 -3.56 3.41 7.36
CA LYS A 67 -2.25 3.74 6.85
C LYS A 67 -1.24 2.71 7.34
N VAL A 68 -0.52 2.08 6.42
CA VAL A 68 0.56 1.15 6.72
C VAL A 68 1.79 1.53 5.93
N GLN A 69 2.97 1.26 6.50
CA GLN A 69 4.22 1.58 5.83
C GLN A 69 5.34 0.66 6.31
N GLU A 70 6.32 0.49 5.46
CA GLU A 70 7.46 -0.38 5.76
C GLU A 70 8.62 0.00 4.85
N THR A 71 9.86 -0.21 5.31
CA THR A 71 11.07 -0.03 4.52
C THR A 71 11.77 -1.36 4.32
N ASP A 72 12.35 -1.54 3.14
CA ASP A 72 13.13 -2.71 2.79
C ASP A 72 13.83 -2.44 1.47
N ALA A 73 14.91 -3.16 1.21
CA ALA A 73 15.58 -3.10 -0.07
C ALA A 73 14.72 -3.68 -1.20
N ASP A 74 13.86 -4.66 -0.87
CA ASP A 74 13.00 -5.37 -1.84
C ASP A 74 11.55 -4.90 -1.73
N LEU A 75 11.14 -4.03 -2.66
CA LEU A 75 9.78 -3.49 -2.67
C LEU A 75 8.72 -4.56 -2.96
N PHE A 76 9.05 -5.60 -3.73
CA PHE A 76 8.08 -6.67 -4.00
C PHE A 76 7.68 -7.37 -2.70
N ALA A 77 8.66 -7.66 -1.85
CA ALA A 77 8.40 -8.29 -0.56
C ALA A 77 7.59 -7.37 0.36
N VAL A 78 7.92 -6.07 0.36
CA VAL A 78 7.19 -5.08 1.16
C VAL A 78 5.73 -5.01 0.73
N VAL A 79 5.48 -4.98 -0.57
CA VAL A 79 4.11 -4.93 -1.10
C VAL A 79 3.31 -6.14 -0.62
N ASP A 80 3.90 -7.32 -0.64
CA ASP A 80 3.22 -8.54 -0.19
C ASP A 80 2.81 -8.43 1.28
N ARG A 81 3.72 -7.98 2.13
CA ARG A 81 3.42 -7.83 3.56
C ARG A 81 2.41 -6.72 3.83
N LEU A 82 2.60 -5.56 3.20
CA LEU A 82 1.74 -4.40 3.43
C LEU A 82 0.32 -4.61 2.94
N SER A 83 0.13 -5.32 1.82
CA SER A 83 -1.21 -5.58 1.32
C SER A 83 -2.03 -6.37 2.34
N LEU A 84 -1.43 -7.35 3.00
CA LEU A 84 -2.09 -8.12 4.05
C LEU A 84 -2.37 -7.28 5.29
N ARG A 85 -1.41 -6.43 5.69
CA ARG A 85 -1.61 -5.54 6.84
C ARG A 85 -2.70 -4.52 6.57
N ALA A 86 -2.75 -3.98 5.34
CA ALA A 86 -3.80 -3.05 4.95
C ALA A 86 -5.18 -3.72 5.04
N ALA A 87 -5.31 -4.94 4.56
CA ALA A 87 -6.58 -5.67 4.62
C ALA A 87 -7.03 -5.88 6.06
N ARG A 88 -6.11 -6.25 6.95
CA ARG A 88 -6.44 -6.39 8.39
C ARG A 88 -6.89 -5.08 8.99
N GLY A 89 -6.19 -3.98 8.64
CA GLY A 89 -6.57 -2.65 9.11
C GLY A 89 -7.95 -2.25 8.65
N VAL A 90 -8.30 -2.53 7.40
CA VAL A 90 -9.63 -2.23 6.87
C VAL A 90 -10.69 -3.05 7.61
N THR A 91 -10.45 -4.34 7.84
CA THR A 91 -11.36 -5.17 8.61
C THR A 91 -11.64 -4.57 9.99
N HIS A 92 -10.58 -4.17 10.71
CA HIS A 92 -10.72 -3.55 12.02
C HIS A 92 -11.48 -2.23 11.95
N ALA A 93 -11.21 -1.40 10.95
CA ALA A 93 -11.89 -0.12 10.79
C ALA A 93 -13.39 -0.31 10.57
N ILE A 94 -13.76 -1.29 9.75
CA ILE A 94 -15.17 -1.60 9.47
C ILE A 94 -15.85 -2.13 10.73
N GLU A 95 -15.20 -3.03 11.46
CA GLU A 95 -15.75 -3.57 12.70
C GLU A 95 -16.01 -2.49 13.74
N ARG A 96 -15.10 -1.52 13.84
CA ARG A 96 -15.26 -0.44 14.82
C ARG A 96 -16.40 0.53 14.50
N ARG A 97 -16.89 0.52 13.26
CA ARG A 97 -18.01 1.38 12.87
C ARG A 97 -19.36 0.80 13.24
N ARG A 98 -19.43 -0.43 13.66
CA ARG A 98 -20.67 -1.11 14.02
C ARG A 98 -21.10 -0.81 15.44
#